data_fa1ac012aa3b65e0211a629cacb111eb
#
_entry.id   fa1ac012aa3b65e0211a629cacb111eb
#
_cell.length_a   1.000
_cell.length_b   1.000
_cell.length_c   1.000
_cell.angle_alpha   90.00
_cell.angle_beta   90.00
_cell.angle_gamma   90.00
#
_symmetry.space_group_name_H-M   'P 1'
#
loop_
_entity.id
_entity.type
_entity.pdbx_description
1 polymer ?
#
loop_
_entity_poly.entity_id
_entity_poly.type
_entity_poly.pdbx_seq_one_letter_code
_entity_poly.pdbx_strand_id
1 'polypeptide(L)'
;MKYSKYIIALGSLCAGLFLSACKENLLDVSPAANNTSNVFYQNEAQLNQAVLSIYNTLRTMPTNNWLLSEVRADNGLESFVNVQRDVNDIGNFLAASQTGAIQTTWSTLYTQIYRANILLDKIQPFTFAKVGQFKGEAQFLRAMAYFDLVRYFGDVPMTTKVLSIDESKKIQREPFANVYNLIVEDLKFAVANLPEAYVVADKGRATKWAAKALMGRVYLTMAGFPLKQADKLALAKTEFADVIAQETKYFPLAPVYADMFKAINDNKYFVFEVQYVSGGLGLGNLAPFDMAFQFPSQWSAFQPSGYDAVVSPQLMAGWPNLDKRKFATVDTGYTDAKTGAKSTRSQFTKFLEKGSIVPVDRYDHPVNYPLIRYEDVLLSYAEILNEEAAAPPAQAITILNRIRTRAGIASITPATKDAFKLALEQERQWEFCGEGLRWHDLVRTGRAIQVVDKFLKDNGIPIGRSLDDHDLLYPIPLKELLINPGYWKQNPGYN
;
A
#
# COMPACT_ATOMS: atom_id res chain seq x y z
N MET A 1 59.63 61.83 -14.54
CA MET A 1 58.23 62.15 -14.84
C MET A 1 57.66 61.57 -16.16
N LYS A 2 58.41 60.86 -17.00
CA LYS A 2 57.91 60.30 -18.28
C LYS A 2 57.26 58.87 -18.13
N TYR A 3 57.58 58.12 -17.10
CA TYR A 3 57.11 56.78 -16.91
C TYR A 3 55.76 56.67 -16.12
N SER A 4 55.39 57.72 -15.38
CA SER A 4 54.17 57.77 -14.60
C SER A 4 52.89 57.79 -15.48
N LYS A 5 52.93 58.37 -16.66
CA LYS A 5 51.76 58.45 -17.58
C LYS A 5 51.44 57.12 -18.26
N TYR A 6 52.41 56.25 -18.47
CA TYR A 6 52.21 54.93 -19.09
C TYR A 6 51.69 53.91 -18.09
N ILE A 7 52.03 54.04 -16.81
CA ILE A 7 51.50 53.16 -15.76
C ILE A 7 50.01 53.45 -15.51
N ILE A 8 49.62 54.74 -15.57
CA ILE A 8 48.19 55.10 -15.41
C ILE A 8 47.37 54.65 -16.64
N ALA A 9 47.91 54.77 -17.85
CA ALA A 9 47.21 54.29 -19.06
C ALA A 9 47.11 52.80 -19.15
N LEU A 10 48.11 52.03 -18.68
CA LEU A 10 48.04 50.56 -18.62
C LEU A 10 47.10 50.08 -17.52
N GLY A 11 47.06 50.75 -16.38
CA GLY A 11 46.10 50.45 -15.29
C GLY A 11 44.65 50.70 -15.68
N SER A 12 44.34 51.75 -16.45
CA SER A 12 42.99 52.03 -16.94
C SER A 12 42.57 51.09 -18.06
N LEU A 13 43.46 50.52 -18.85
CA LEU A 13 43.14 49.53 -19.88
C LEU A 13 42.87 48.16 -19.27
N CYS A 14 43.59 47.77 -18.20
CA CYS A 14 43.33 46.54 -17.48
C CYS A 14 42.01 46.62 -16.66
N ALA A 15 41.66 47.77 -16.09
CA ALA A 15 40.39 47.94 -15.37
C ALA A 15 39.16 47.88 -16.29
N GLY A 16 39.29 48.30 -17.59
CA GLY A 16 38.22 48.23 -18.58
C GLY A 16 37.90 46.79 -19.09
N LEU A 17 38.88 45.86 -18.97
CA LEU A 17 38.72 44.47 -19.42
C LEU A 17 38.04 43.57 -18.39
N PHE A 18 37.90 44.01 -17.13
CA PHE A 18 37.22 43.24 -16.10
C PHE A 18 35.71 43.54 -15.98
N LEU A 19 35.17 44.53 -16.69
CA LEU A 19 33.75 44.91 -16.61
C LEU A 19 32.86 44.26 -17.69
N SER A 20 33.40 43.45 -18.58
CA SER A 20 32.62 42.80 -19.64
C SER A 20 32.44 41.28 -19.45
N ALA A 21 32.70 40.72 -18.27
CA ALA A 21 32.69 39.29 -18.02
C ALA A 21 31.51 38.79 -17.17
N CYS A 22 30.48 39.59 -16.96
CA CYS A 22 29.22 39.09 -16.40
C CYS A 22 28.16 38.95 -17.51
N LYS A 23 28.19 37.89 -18.27
CA LYS A 23 26.97 37.40 -18.94
C LYS A 23 26.11 36.77 -17.87
N GLU A 24 24.88 37.26 -17.68
CA GLU A 24 23.86 36.77 -16.78
C GLU A 24 23.59 35.26 -16.92
N ASN A 25 24.00 34.63 -18.01
CA ASN A 25 23.80 33.22 -18.29
C ASN A 25 24.77 32.24 -17.56
N LEU A 26 25.76 32.74 -16.79
CA LEU A 26 26.71 31.84 -16.09
C LEU A 26 26.12 31.29 -14.77
N LEU A 27 25.08 31.95 -14.25
CA LEU A 27 24.36 31.51 -13.03
C LEU A 27 23.18 30.57 -13.31
N ASP A 28 22.77 30.47 -14.59
CA ASP A 28 21.64 29.61 -15.02
C ASP A 28 22.10 28.26 -15.60
N VAL A 29 23.36 27.88 -15.44
CA VAL A 29 23.79 26.53 -15.85
C VAL A 29 23.32 25.53 -14.84
N SER A 30 22.23 24.82 -15.19
CA SER A 30 21.82 23.62 -14.45
C SER A 30 22.98 22.63 -14.36
N PRO A 31 23.32 22.08 -13.18
CA PRO A 31 24.42 21.13 -13.05
C PRO A 31 24.23 19.99 -14.06
N ALA A 32 25.25 19.76 -14.89
CA ALA A 32 25.20 18.73 -15.95
C ALA A 32 24.94 17.28 -15.40
N ALA A 33 25.11 17.07 -14.10
CA ALA A 33 24.90 15.82 -13.40
C ALA A 33 23.51 15.67 -12.77
N ASN A 34 22.69 16.72 -12.69
CA ASN A 34 21.35 16.67 -12.12
C ASN A 34 20.29 17.00 -13.17
N ASN A 35 19.41 16.05 -13.46
CA ASN A 35 18.21 16.29 -14.24
C ASN A 35 17.32 17.30 -13.50
N THR A 36 17.39 18.58 -13.89
CA THR A 36 16.44 19.58 -13.38
C THR A 36 15.10 19.44 -14.10
N SER A 37 14.02 19.93 -13.49
CA SER A 37 12.67 19.88 -14.08
C SER A 37 12.62 20.54 -15.48
N ASN A 38 13.57 21.40 -15.83
CA ASN A 38 13.63 22.08 -17.13
C ASN A 38 14.28 21.23 -18.24
N VAL A 39 15.08 20.21 -17.91
CA VAL A 39 15.76 19.33 -18.87
C VAL A 39 15.26 17.89 -18.84
N PHE A 40 14.45 17.56 -17.85
CA PHE A 40 13.71 16.29 -17.76
C PHE A 40 12.28 16.49 -18.30
N TYR A 41 11.56 15.43 -18.62
CA TYR A 41 10.22 15.41 -19.25
C TYR A 41 10.20 15.92 -20.70
N GLN A 42 11.25 15.67 -21.49
CA GLN A 42 11.38 16.16 -22.87
C GLN A 42 10.93 15.16 -23.93
N ASN A 43 10.78 13.87 -23.59
CA ASN A 43 10.46 12.81 -24.54
C ASN A 43 9.76 11.62 -23.84
N GLU A 44 9.26 10.66 -24.65
CA GLU A 44 8.57 9.48 -24.17
C GLU A 44 9.40 8.66 -23.16
N ALA A 45 10.68 8.49 -23.38
CA ALA A 45 11.56 7.71 -22.49
C ALA A 45 11.66 8.34 -21.10
N GLN A 46 11.82 9.66 -21.02
CA GLN A 46 11.87 10.38 -19.75
C GLN A 46 10.51 10.40 -19.04
N LEU A 47 9.41 10.55 -19.80
CA LEU A 47 8.07 10.44 -19.24
C LEU A 47 7.79 9.02 -18.71
N ASN A 48 8.29 7.99 -19.40
CA ASN A 48 8.23 6.61 -18.89
C ASN A 48 9.01 6.44 -17.58
N GLN A 49 10.20 7.03 -17.46
CA GLN A 49 10.98 7.04 -16.21
C GLN A 49 10.20 7.75 -15.08
N ALA A 50 9.50 8.83 -15.40
CA ALA A 50 8.64 9.53 -14.45
C ALA A 50 7.48 8.63 -13.98
N VAL A 51 6.82 7.88 -14.88
CA VAL A 51 5.82 6.86 -14.50
C VAL A 51 6.42 5.84 -13.54
N LEU A 52 7.59 5.26 -13.88
CA LEU A 52 8.26 4.28 -13.03
C LEU A 52 8.65 4.85 -11.65
N SER A 53 8.95 6.16 -11.58
CA SER A 53 9.23 6.82 -10.31
C SER A 53 8.00 6.86 -9.38
N ILE A 54 6.76 6.87 -9.92
CA ILE A 54 5.54 6.77 -9.13
C ILE A 54 5.40 5.34 -8.60
N TYR A 55 5.57 4.32 -9.45
CA TYR A 55 5.55 2.91 -9.00
C TYR A 55 6.57 2.64 -7.89
N ASN A 56 7.74 3.27 -7.93
CA ASN A 56 8.77 3.06 -6.90
C ASN A 56 8.31 3.44 -5.48
N THR A 57 7.29 4.31 -5.34
CA THR A 57 6.72 4.64 -4.01
C THR A 57 5.97 3.48 -3.38
N LEU A 58 5.49 2.52 -4.17
CA LEU A 58 4.77 1.35 -3.68
C LEU A 58 5.64 0.41 -2.84
N ARG A 59 6.98 0.47 -2.97
CA ARG A 59 7.89 -0.50 -2.35
C ARG A 59 7.87 -0.51 -0.82
N THR A 60 7.49 0.59 -0.19
CA THR A 60 7.36 0.68 1.27
C THR A 60 5.94 0.37 1.77
N MET A 61 4.96 0.23 0.87
CA MET A 61 3.58 -0.05 1.25
C MET A 61 3.39 -1.37 2.01
N PRO A 62 4.08 -2.48 1.68
CA PRO A 62 3.88 -3.74 2.39
C PRO A 62 4.09 -3.62 3.90
N THR A 63 5.20 -3.03 4.34
CA THR A 63 5.49 -2.80 5.76
C THR A 63 4.47 -1.87 6.41
N ASN A 64 4.14 -0.75 5.73
CA ASN A 64 3.17 0.21 6.26
C ASN A 64 1.77 -0.42 6.39
N ASN A 65 1.30 -1.12 5.38
CA ASN A 65 0.00 -1.80 5.40
C ASN A 65 -0.06 -2.88 6.47
N TRP A 66 1.02 -3.64 6.65
CA TRP A 66 1.09 -4.63 7.70
C TRP A 66 0.99 -4.00 9.10
N LEU A 67 1.76 -2.96 9.39
CA LEU A 67 1.68 -2.24 10.67
C LEU A 67 0.30 -1.61 10.88
N LEU A 68 -0.16 -0.81 9.93
CA LEU A 68 -1.36 0.01 10.09
C LEU A 68 -2.67 -0.79 9.91
N SER A 69 -2.61 -2.04 9.49
CA SER A 69 -3.80 -2.87 9.29
C SER A 69 -3.75 -4.20 10.01
N GLU A 70 -2.67 -4.99 9.90
CA GLU A 70 -2.62 -6.31 10.55
C GLU A 70 -2.34 -6.19 12.05
N VAL A 71 -1.36 -5.35 12.43
CA VAL A 71 -1.00 -5.11 13.84
C VAL A 71 -2.07 -4.27 14.55
N ARG A 72 -2.71 -3.34 13.85
CA ARG A 72 -3.84 -2.55 14.36
C ARG A 72 -5.07 -3.39 14.67
N ALA A 73 -5.23 -4.52 13.97
CA ALA A 73 -6.39 -5.39 14.08
C ALA A 73 -6.11 -6.60 15.01
N ASP A 74 -6.85 -7.69 14.81
CA ASP A 74 -6.81 -8.91 15.60
C ASP A 74 -5.91 -10.01 15.00
N ASN A 75 -5.10 -9.69 13.96
CA ASN A 75 -4.18 -10.63 13.33
C ASN A 75 -2.79 -10.63 13.98
N GLY A 76 -2.32 -9.49 14.46
CA GLY A 76 -1.01 -9.32 15.06
C GLY A 76 -1.09 -8.88 16.52
N LEU A 77 -0.04 -9.22 17.28
CA LEU A 77 0.11 -8.84 18.68
C LEU A 77 1.57 -8.46 18.92
N GLU A 78 1.81 -7.41 19.73
CA GLU A 78 3.14 -7.11 20.21
C GLU A 78 3.71 -8.27 21.02
N SER A 79 5.00 -8.56 20.86
CA SER A 79 5.61 -9.72 21.49
C SER A 79 6.01 -9.54 22.95
N PHE A 80 6.06 -8.31 23.44
CA PHE A 80 6.53 -7.92 24.79
C PHE A 80 8.00 -8.30 25.10
N VAL A 81 8.76 -8.81 24.13
CA VAL A 81 10.17 -9.20 24.29
C VAL A 81 11.12 -8.09 23.85
N ASN A 82 10.90 -7.55 22.67
CA ASN A 82 11.64 -6.39 22.14
C ASN A 82 10.62 -5.36 21.68
N VAL A 83 10.12 -4.55 22.59
CA VAL A 83 9.09 -3.55 22.31
C VAL A 83 9.57 -2.57 21.25
N GLN A 84 9.04 -2.69 20.06
CA GLN A 84 9.24 -1.72 19.00
C GLN A 84 8.18 -0.65 19.12
N ARG A 85 8.60 0.61 19.22
CA ARG A 85 7.71 1.73 19.50
C ARG A 85 6.49 1.77 18.58
N ASP A 86 6.70 1.68 17.26
CA ASP A 86 5.61 1.80 16.29
C ASP A 86 4.62 0.62 16.37
N VAL A 87 5.12 -0.60 16.65
CA VAL A 87 4.26 -1.78 16.88
C VAL A 87 3.42 -1.60 18.13
N ASN A 88 4.05 -1.17 19.24
CA ASN A 88 3.38 -0.89 20.50
C ASN A 88 2.32 0.21 20.34
N ASP A 89 2.71 1.35 19.75
CA ASP A 89 1.80 2.49 19.60
C ASP A 89 0.58 2.13 18.75
N ILE A 90 0.77 1.39 17.65
CA ILE A 90 -0.29 1.01 16.73
C ILE A 90 -1.15 -0.11 17.30
N GLY A 91 -0.53 -1.20 17.77
CA GLY A 91 -1.23 -2.40 18.26
C GLY A 91 -1.99 -2.16 19.56
N ASN A 92 -1.47 -1.29 20.43
CA ASN A 92 -2.08 -0.98 21.72
C ASN A 92 -2.90 0.33 21.71
N PHE A 93 -3.20 0.89 20.55
CA PHE A 93 -4.01 2.10 20.41
C PHE A 93 -3.46 3.32 21.15
N LEU A 94 -2.12 3.42 21.20
CA LEU A 94 -1.35 4.53 21.76
C LEU A 94 -0.79 5.46 20.68
N ALA A 95 -1.16 5.23 19.42
CA ALA A 95 -0.65 5.97 18.28
C ALA A 95 -0.93 7.47 18.42
N ALA A 96 0.13 8.25 18.28
CA ALA A 96 0.11 9.71 18.40
C ALA A 96 0.64 10.36 17.10
N SER A 97 0.50 11.68 17.00
CA SER A 97 0.97 12.44 15.85
C SER A 97 2.49 12.32 15.56
N GLN A 98 3.29 11.84 16.54
CA GLN A 98 4.73 11.60 16.42
C GLN A 98 5.08 10.14 16.07
N THR A 99 4.13 9.21 16.00
CA THR A 99 4.39 7.81 15.66
C THR A 99 5.00 7.70 14.26
N GLY A 100 6.17 7.06 14.16
CA GLY A 100 7.02 7.08 12.95
C GLY A 100 6.34 6.46 11.73
N ALA A 101 5.69 5.32 11.90
CA ALA A 101 4.98 4.63 10.82
C ALA A 101 3.86 5.49 10.20
N ILE A 102 3.12 6.24 11.03
CA ILE A 102 2.06 7.15 10.57
C ILE A 102 2.65 8.27 9.72
N GLN A 103 3.74 8.89 10.18
CA GLN A 103 4.43 9.94 9.45
C GLN A 103 5.02 9.44 8.13
N THR A 104 5.66 8.26 8.14
CA THR A 104 6.24 7.66 6.94
C THR A 104 5.17 7.33 5.92
N THR A 105 4.04 6.76 6.35
CA THR A 105 2.90 6.45 5.46
C THR A 105 2.35 7.70 4.80
N TRP A 106 2.06 8.74 5.58
CA TRP A 106 1.60 10.03 5.05
C TRP A 106 2.55 10.59 4.00
N SER A 107 3.83 10.71 4.34
CA SER A 107 4.85 11.27 3.45
C SER A 107 5.03 10.46 2.16
N THR A 108 4.96 9.13 2.23
CA THR A 108 5.06 8.25 1.05
C THR A 108 3.86 8.44 0.12
N LEU A 109 2.65 8.47 0.66
CA LEU A 109 1.42 8.64 -0.12
C LEU A 109 1.38 10.02 -0.80
N TYR A 110 1.76 11.10 -0.09
CA TYR A 110 1.85 12.42 -0.72
C TYR A 110 3.00 12.54 -1.72
N THR A 111 4.10 11.82 -1.53
CA THR A 111 5.16 11.72 -2.55
C THR A 111 4.64 11.05 -3.83
N GLN A 112 3.83 10.02 -3.70
CA GLN A 112 3.17 9.35 -4.83
C GLN A 112 2.25 10.31 -5.59
N ILE A 113 1.38 11.03 -4.86
CA ILE A 113 0.47 12.05 -5.43
C ILE A 113 1.25 13.17 -6.12
N TYR A 114 2.30 13.68 -5.49
CA TYR A 114 3.15 14.74 -6.04
C TYR A 114 3.79 14.30 -7.37
N ARG A 115 4.40 13.11 -7.42
CA ARG A 115 5.00 12.58 -8.65
C ARG A 115 3.96 12.35 -9.76
N ALA A 116 2.77 11.88 -9.40
CA ALA A 116 1.66 11.73 -10.34
C ALA A 116 1.22 13.10 -10.90
N ASN A 117 1.06 14.11 -10.05
CA ASN A 117 0.66 15.46 -10.46
C ASN A 117 1.70 16.12 -11.37
N ILE A 118 3.01 15.96 -11.08
CA ILE A 118 4.06 16.46 -11.98
C ILE A 118 3.96 15.80 -13.36
N LEU A 119 3.85 14.47 -13.40
CA LEU A 119 3.75 13.77 -14.69
C LEU A 119 2.51 14.23 -15.45
N LEU A 120 1.36 14.32 -14.79
CA LEU A 120 0.11 14.76 -15.41
C LEU A 120 0.16 16.20 -15.93
N ASP A 121 0.93 17.09 -15.30
CA ASP A 121 1.21 18.43 -15.80
C ASP A 121 2.15 18.40 -17.01
N LYS A 122 3.30 17.74 -16.88
CA LYS A 122 4.35 17.74 -17.89
C LYS A 122 4.02 16.97 -19.17
N ILE A 123 3.14 16.00 -19.11
CA ILE A 123 2.73 15.19 -20.26
C ILE A 123 1.73 15.89 -21.21
N GLN A 124 1.10 17.01 -20.78
CA GLN A 124 0.06 17.68 -21.55
C GLN A 124 0.45 18.07 -22.99
N PRO A 125 1.67 18.55 -23.28
CA PRO A 125 2.07 18.95 -24.64
C PRO A 125 2.29 17.77 -25.60
N PHE A 126 2.35 16.52 -25.10
CA PHE A 126 2.76 15.38 -25.91
C PHE A 126 1.57 14.65 -26.55
N THR A 127 1.82 14.07 -27.73
CA THR A 127 0.80 13.37 -28.55
C THR A 127 1.23 11.98 -29.02
N PHE A 128 2.30 11.38 -28.46
CA PHE A 128 2.69 10.01 -28.80
C PHE A 128 1.65 8.97 -28.33
N ALA A 129 1.68 7.79 -28.92
CA ALA A 129 0.62 6.77 -28.74
C ALA A 129 0.38 6.36 -27.26
N LYS A 130 1.43 6.38 -26.40
CA LYS A 130 1.32 5.96 -24.99
C LYS A 130 0.91 7.09 -24.03
N VAL A 131 0.61 8.30 -24.49
CA VAL A 131 0.20 9.41 -23.61
C VAL A 131 -0.98 9.04 -22.73
N GLY A 132 -2.03 8.45 -23.32
CA GLY A 132 -3.21 7.99 -22.58
C GLY A 132 -2.88 6.95 -21.53
N GLN A 133 -2.02 5.97 -21.87
CA GLN A 133 -1.55 4.94 -20.95
C GLN A 133 -0.79 5.55 -19.77
N PHE A 134 0.20 6.43 -20.01
CA PHE A 134 1.01 7.05 -18.95
C PHE A 134 0.17 7.92 -18.02
N LYS A 135 -0.81 8.67 -18.57
CA LYS A 135 -1.81 9.39 -17.78
C LYS A 135 -2.66 8.44 -16.94
N GLY A 136 -3.13 7.34 -17.54
CA GLY A 136 -3.92 6.32 -16.84
C GLY A 136 -3.17 5.66 -15.70
N GLU A 137 -1.88 5.35 -15.88
CA GLU A 137 -1.03 4.80 -14.82
C GLU A 137 -0.82 5.80 -13.67
N ALA A 138 -0.55 7.08 -13.99
CA ALA A 138 -0.38 8.12 -12.98
C ALA A 138 -1.67 8.35 -12.18
N GLN A 139 -2.84 8.37 -12.83
CA GLN A 139 -4.12 8.53 -12.17
C GLN A 139 -4.51 7.29 -11.35
N PHE A 140 -4.26 6.08 -11.84
CA PHE A 140 -4.42 4.86 -11.06
C PHE A 140 -3.61 4.89 -9.75
N LEU A 141 -2.34 5.25 -9.84
CA LEU A 141 -1.45 5.34 -8.68
C LEU A 141 -1.87 6.48 -7.73
N ARG A 142 -2.30 7.64 -8.26
CA ARG A 142 -2.82 8.74 -7.46
C ARG A 142 -4.09 8.36 -6.73
N ALA A 143 -5.01 7.70 -7.41
CA ALA A 143 -6.25 7.17 -6.81
C ALA A 143 -5.96 6.18 -5.68
N MET A 144 -4.98 5.28 -5.86
CA MET A 144 -4.56 4.33 -4.82
C MET A 144 -4.01 5.07 -3.58
N ALA A 145 -3.15 6.08 -3.78
CA ALA A 145 -2.61 6.86 -2.68
C ALA A 145 -3.69 7.63 -1.91
N TYR A 146 -4.62 8.28 -2.60
CA TYR A 146 -5.75 8.95 -1.94
C TYR A 146 -6.68 7.96 -1.25
N PHE A 147 -6.91 6.78 -1.81
CA PHE A 147 -7.74 5.76 -1.18
C PHE A 147 -7.15 5.27 0.15
N ASP A 148 -5.83 5.11 0.24
CA ASP A 148 -5.16 4.79 1.50
C ASP A 148 -5.21 5.97 2.48
N LEU A 149 -4.96 7.21 2.01
CA LEU A 149 -5.03 8.40 2.84
C LEU A 149 -6.40 8.55 3.52
N VAL A 150 -7.50 8.45 2.76
CA VAL A 150 -8.84 8.64 3.35
C VAL A 150 -9.23 7.53 4.31
N ARG A 151 -8.75 6.29 4.07
CA ARG A 151 -9.03 5.15 4.96
C ARG A 151 -8.26 5.23 6.29
N TYR A 152 -7.04 5.80 6.26
CA TYR A 152 -6.22 5.97 7.45
C TYR A 152 -6.50 7.28 8.20
N PHE A 153 -6.73 8.38 7.49
CA PHE A 153 -6.72 9.72 8.08
C PHE A 153 -8.04 10.50 7.95
N GLY A 154 -9.03 9.98 7.22
CA GLY A 154 -10.28 10.69 6.97
C GLY A 154 -10.09 11.88 6.03
N ASP A 155 -10.44 13.08 6.48
CA ASP A 155 -10.26 14.31 5.70
C ASP A 155 -8.78 14.60 5.48
N VAL A 156 -8.39 14.89 4.23
CA VAL A 156 -6.98 15.09 3.85
C VAL A 156 -6.86 16.22 2.81
N PRO A 157 -5.71 16.91 2.72
CA PRO A 157 -5.44 17.84 1.64
C PRO A 157 -5.57 17.17 0.26
N MET A 158 -6.40 17.72 -0.61
CA MET A 158 -6.63 17.18 -1.95
C MET A 158 -6.07 18.15 -3.01
N THR A 159 -5.18 17.66 -3.88
CA THR A 159 -4.63 18.42 -4.99
C THR A 159 -4.44 17.56 -6.23
N THR A 160 -4.75 18.13 -7.38
CA THR A 160 -4.53 17.54 -8.71
C THR A 160 -3.42 18.25 -9.48
N LYS A 161 -2.72 19.19 -8.85
CA LYS A 161 -1.61 19.97 -9.41
C LYS A 161 -0.43 20.03 -8.46
N VAL A 162 0.72 20.44 -8.96
CA VAL A 162 1.86 20.81 -8.13
C VAL A 162 1.57 22.16 -7.49
N LEU A 163 1.65 22.22 -6.16
CA LEU A 163 1.44 23.43 -5.40
C LEU A 163 2.75 24.18 -5.19
N SER A 164 2.72 25.52 -5.27
CA SER A 164 3.79 26.35 -4.74
C SER A 164 3.85 26.26 -3.21
N ILE A 165 4.96 26.71 -2.62
CA ILE A 165 5.12 26.75 -1.15
C ILE A 165 3.99 27.55 -0.49
N ASP A 166 3.59 28.68 -1.07
CA ASP A 166 2.53 29.52 -0.51
C ASP A 166 1.13 28.92 -0.66
N GLU A 167 0.86 28.19 -1.77
CA GLU A 167 -0.38 27.44 -1.93
C GLU A 167 -0.44 26.27 -0.94
N SER A 168 0.67 25.54 -0.77
CA SER A 168 0.73 24.38 0.14
C SER A 168 0.45 24.76 1.61
N LYS A 169 0.81 25.96 2.04
CA LYS A 169 0.50 26.48 3.38
C LYS A 169 -0.96 26.87 3.56
N LYS A 170 -1.72 27.03 2.47
CA LYS A 170 -3.11 27.50 2.49
C LYS A 170 -4.13 26.42 2.13
N ILE A 171 -3.67 25.23 1.72
CA ILE A 171 -4.57 24.14 1.37
C ILE A 171 -5.28 23.62 2.62
N GLN A 172 -6.59 23.45 2.54
CA GLN A 172 -7.39 22.84 3.60
C GLN A 172 -7.44 21.33 3.47
N ARG A 173 -7.78 20.67 4.56
CA ARG A 173 -8.20 19.27 4.51
C ARG A 173 -9.59 19.20 3.87
N GLU A 174 -9.70 18.46 2.79
CA GLU A 174 -10.95 18.24 2.06
C GLU A 174 -11.74 17.12 2.74
N PRO A 175 -13.06 17.24 2.90
CA PRO A 175 -13.89 16.14 3.36
C PRO A 175 -13.62 14.86 2.55
N PHE A 176 -13.41 13.74 3.23
CA PHE A 176 -13.03 12.48 2.56
C PHE A 176 -14.04 12.04 1.50
N ALA A 177 -15.34 12.38 1.65
CA ALA A 177 -16.35 12.11 0.64
C ALA A 177 -16.03 12.78 -0.72
N ASN A 178 -15.47 14.00 -0.71
CA ASN A 178 -15.03 14.68 -1.94
C ASN A 178 -13.77 14.03 -2.53
N VAL A 179 -12.87 13.57 -1.66
CA VAL A 179 -11.66 12.85 -2.11
C VAL A 179 -12.05 11.54 -2.82
N TYR A 180 -13.08 10.82 -2.35
CA TYR A 180 -13.62 9.66 -3.05
C TYR A 180 -14.11 9.98 -4.47
N ASN A 181 -14.67 11.17 -4.72
CA ASN A 181 -15.06 11.57 -6.07
C ASN A 181 -13.84 11.65 -7.00
N LEU A 182 -12.74 12.27 -6.55
CA LEU A 182 -11.48 12.31 -7.32
C LEU A 182 -10.92 10.91 -7.57
N ILE A 183 -10.94 10.03 -6.56
CA ILE A 183 -10.48 8.64 -6.69
C ILE A 183 -11.27 7.93 -7.81
N VAL A 184 -12.59 8.08 -7.82
CA VAL A 184 -13.46 7.46 -8.84
C VAL A 184 -13.20 8.05 -10.23
N GLU A 185 -13.00 9.36 -10.36
CA GLU A 185 -12.68 10.01 -11.64
C GLU A 185 -11.35 9.52 -12.20
N ASP A 186 -10.30 9.46 -11.37
CA ASP A 186 -9.00 8.95 -11.75
C ASP A 186 -9.08 7.48 -12.20
N LEU A 187 -9.83 6.64 -11.49
CA LEU A 187 -10.00 5.23 -11.84
C LEU A 187 -10.81 5.05 -13.12
N LYS A 188 -11.84 5.85 -13.38
CA LYS A 188 -12.58 5.84 -14.65
C LYS A 188 -11.66 6.16 -15.84
N PHE A 189 -10.79 7.15 -15.67
CA PHE A 189 -9.81 7.48 -16.71
C PHE A 189 -8.82 6.33 -16.91
N ALA A 190 -8.32 5.74 -15.82
CA ALA A 190 -7.43 4.59 -15.87
C ALA A 190 -8.07 3.39 -16.60
N VAL A 191 -9.31 3.03 -16.27
CA VAL A 191 -10.07 1.95 -16.95
C VAL A 191 -10.19 2.19 -18.46
N ALA A 192 -10.39 3.44 -18.88
CA ALA A 192 -10.53 3.80 -20.30
C ALA A 192 -9.22 3.79 -21.10
N ASN A 193 -8.08 4.00 -20.44
CA ASN A 193 -6.79 4.25 -21.10
C ASN A 193 -5.71 3.19 -20.84
N LEU A 194 -5.86 2.35 -19.82
CA LEU A 194 -4.90 1.29 -19.55
C LEU A 194 -5.14 0.08 -20.44
N PRO A 195 -4.07 -0.61 -20.88
CA PRO A 195 -4.20 -1.84 -21.66
C PRO A 195 -4.73 -3.00 -20.82
N GLU A 196 -5.28 -4.00 -21.47
CA GLU A 196 -5.71 -5.24 -20.81
C GLU A 196 -4.53 -6.10 -20.31
N ALA A 197 -3.42 -6.04 -21.03
CA ALA A 197 -2.19 -6.75 -20.70
C ALA A 197 -0.98 -6.00 -21.24
N TYR A 198 0.18 -6.26 -20.68
CA TYR A 198 1.47 -5.72 -21.13
C TYR A 198 2.34 -6.80 -21.76
N VAL A 199 3.27 -6.37 -22.62
CA VAL A 199 4.38 -7.22 -23.07
C VAL A 199 5.29 -7.58 -21.90
N VAL A 200 6.10 -8.62 -22.06
CA VAL A 200 6.94 -9.17 -20.97
C VAL A 200 7.81 -8.09 -20.29
N ALA A 201 8.38 -7.16 -21.06
CA ALA A 201 9.25 -6.10 -20.52
C ALA A 201 8.51 -5.07 -19.64
N ASP A 202 7.20 -4.96 -19.78
CA ASP A 202 6.35 -4.00 -19.05
C ASP A 202 5.41 -4.71 -18.05
N LYS A 203 5.60 -6.01 -17.79
CA LYS A 203 4.82 -6.75 -16.78
C LYS A 203 4.94 -6.11 -15.40
N GLY A 204 3.87 -6.18 -14.62
CA GLY A 204 3.78 -5.57 -13.30
C GLY A 204 3.21 -4.15 -13.31
N ARG A 205 3.04 -3.52 -14.46
CA ARG A 205 2.34 -2.23 -14.57
C ARG A 205 0.82 -2.41 -14.43
N ALA A 206 0.14 -1.35 -14.00
CA ALA A 206 -1.31 -1.38 -13.80
C ALA A 206 -2.06 -1.61 -15.11
N THR A 207 -2.89 -2.64 -15.14
CA THR A 207 -3.78 -2.95 -16.26
C THR A 207 -5.16 -2.33 -16.08
N LYS A 208 -5.97 -2.32 -17.13
CA LYS A 208 -7.40 -2.02 -17.06
C LYS A 208 -8.11 -2.84 -15.97
N TRP A 209 -7.72 -4.09 -15.80
CA TRP A 209 -8.33 -4.99 -14.81
C TRP A 209 -7.92 -4.64 -13.38
N ALA A 210 -6.69 -4.18 -13.17
CA ALA A 210 -6.25 -3.64 -11.91
C ALA A 210 -7.06 -2.38 -11.53
N ALA A 211 -7.30 -1.49 -12.50
CA ALA A 211 -8.12 -0.30 -12.29
C ALA A 211 -9.58 -0.65 -11.96
N LYS A 212 -10.18 -1.62 -12.67
CA LYS A 212 -11.54 -2.10 -12.37
C LYS A 212 -11.63 -2.76 -11.00
N ALA A 213 -10.70 -3.61 -10.64
CA ALA A 213 -10.68 -4.27 -9.33
C ALA A 213 -10.53 -3.26 -8.19
N LEU A 214 -9.65 -2.26 -8.35
CA LEU A 214 -9.53 -1.17 -7.36
C LEU A 214 -10.81 -0.33 -7.30
N MET A 215 -11.42 0.01 -8.43
CA MET A 215 -12.67 0.76 -8.49
C MET A 215 -13.82 0.02 -7.81
N GLY A 216 -13.92 -1.30 -8.00
CA GLY A 216 -14.87 -2.15 -7.29
C GLY A 216 -14.66 -2.11 -5.78
N ARG A 217 -13.39 -2.21 -5.31
CA ARG A 217 -13.03 -2.10 -3.88
C ARG A 217 -13.37 -0.71 -3.32
N VAL A 218 -13.11 0.36 -4.08
CA VAL A 218 -13.48 1.73 -3.71
C VAL A 218 -14.99 1.87 -3.53
N TYR A 219 -15.78 1.43 -4.50
CA TYR A 219 -17.24 1.47 -4.41
C TYR A 219 -17.78 0.63 -3.24
N LEU A 220 -17.24 -0.56 -3.02
CA LEU A 220 -17.62 -1.40 -1.87
C LEU A 220 -17.30 -0.72 -0.54
N THR A 221 -16.17 -0.01 -0.45
CA THR A 221 -15.80 0.78 0.73
C THR A 221 -16.76 1.96 0.92
N MET A 222 -17.13 2.67 -0.15
CA MET A 222 -18.11 3.77 -0.09
C MET A 222 -19.50 3.29 0.34
N ALA A 223 -19.89 2.06 -0.03
CA ALA A 223 -21.15 1.44 0.40
C ALA A 223 -21.15 1.07 1.89
N GLY A 224 -19.97 0.81 2.47
CA GLY A 224 -19.76 0.49 3.87
C GLY A 224 -19.63 1.70 4.78
N PHE A 225 -19.26 1.45 6.03
CA PHE A 225 -18.99 2.49 7.02
C PHE A 225 -17.69 3.27 6.65
N PRO A 226 -17.62 4.60 6.88
CA PRO A 226 -18.65 5.47 7.45
C PRO A 226 -19.62 6.08 6.43
N LEU A 227 -19.35 6.02 5.11
CA LEU A 227 -20.14 6.71 4.07
C LEU A 227 -21.54 6.11 3.90
N LYS A 228 -21.68 4.79 3.97
CA LYS A 228 -22.97 4.05 3.85
C LYS A 228 -23.77 4.39 2.58
N GLN A 229 -23.08 4.61 1.46
CA GLN A 229 -23.68 4.92 0.16
C GLN A 229 -24.13 3.63 -0.54
N ALA A 230 -25.31 3.13 -0.19
CA ALA A 230 -25.82 1.83 -0.66
C ALA A 230 -25.92 1.70 -2.19
N ASP A 231 -26.10 2.83 -2.92
CA ASP A 231 -26.10 2.88 -4.39
C ASP A 231 -24.78 2.46 -5.01
N LYS A 232 -23.68 2.47 -4.26
CA LYS A 232 -22.36 2.05 -4.73
C LYS A 232 -22.20 0.54 -4.83
N LEU A 233 -23.05 -0.26 -4.18
CA LEU A 233 -23.00 -1.73 -4.27
C LEU A 233 -23.19 -2.22 -5.71
N ALA A 234 -24.16 -1.70 -6.43
CA ALA A 234 -24.41 -2.08 -7.83
C ALA A 234 -23.23 -1.71 -8.75
N LEU A 235 -22.57 -0.58 -8.48
CA LEU A 235 -21.36 -0.18 -9.22
C LEU A 235 -20.19 -1.12 -8.91
N ALA A 236 -19.95 -1.43 -7.63
CA ALA A 236 -18.92 -2.38 -7.22
C ALA A 236 -19.14 -3.76 -7.86
N LYS A 237 -20.39 -4.24 -7.87
CA LYS A 237 -20.78 -5.51 -8.49
C LYS A 237 -20.40 -5.56 -9.96
N THR A 238 -20.69 -4.50 -10.71
CA THR A 238 -20.37 -4.41 -12.15
C THR A 238 -18.86 -4.49 -12.39
N GLU A 239 -18.06 -3.72 -11.65
CA GLU A 239 -16.61 -3.72 -11.82
C GLU A 239 -15.99 -5.08 -11.49
N PHE A 240 -16.42 -5.72 -10.41
CA PHE A 240 -15.95 -7.05 -10.05
C PHE A 240 -16.39 -8.13 -11.02
N ALA A 241 -17.62 -8.07 -11.52
CA ALA A 241 -18.12 -9.03 -12.53
C ALA A 241 -17.27 -8.99 -13.81
N ASP A 242 -16.89 -7.80 -14.26
CA ASP A 242 -16.02 -7.62 -15.42
C ASP A 242 -14.63 -8.25 -15.23
N VAL A 243 -14.06 -8.11 -14.04
CA VAL A 243 -12.77 -8.76 -13.70
C VAL A 243 -12.93 -10.28 -13.61
N ILE A 244 -14.02 -10.78 -12.99
CA ILE A 244 -14.31 -12.21 -12.85
C ILE A 244 -14.45 -12.87 -14.24
N ALA A 245 -15.02 -12.19 -15.22
CA ALA A 245 -15.13 -12.68 -16.58
C ALA A 245 -13.78 -12.91 -17.28
N GLN A 246 -12.68 -12.39 -16.72
CA GLN A 246 -11.32 -12.54 -17.26
C GLN A 246 -10.47 -13.61 -16.55
N GLU A 247 -11.05 -14.37 -15.63
CA GLU A 247 -10.34 -15.34 -14.80
C GLU A 247 -9.43 -16.26 -15.60
N THR A 248 -9.98 -16.95 -16.60
CA THR A 248 -9.22 -17.94 -17.38
C THR A 248 -8.13 -17.33 -18.24
N LYS A 249 -8.24 -16.04 -18.57
CA LYS A 249 -7.31 -15.35 -19.47
C LYS A 249 -6.15 -14.69 -18.74
N TYR A 250 -6.43 -14.06 -17.58
CA TYR A 250 -5.44 -13.19 -16.94
C TYR A 250 -5.16 -13.55 -15.47
N PHE A 251 -6.14 -14.11 -14.72
CA PHE A 251 -6.05 -14.25 -13.28
C PHE A 251 -6.50 -15.65 -12.82
N PRO A 252 -5.87 -16.74 -13.30
CA PRO A 252 -6.29 -18.06 -12.88
C PRO A 252 -6.15 -18.21 -11.38
N LEU A 253 -7.18 -18.75 -10.72
CA LEU A 253 -7.10 -19.08 -9.31
C LEU A 253 -5.96 -20.09 -9.12
N ALA A 254 -4.96 -19.74 -8.30
CA ALA A 254 -3.82 -20.60 -8.06
C ALA A 254 -4.27 -21.93 -7.45
N PRO A 255 -3.88 -23.09 -8.02
CA PRO A 255 -4.26 -24.40 -7.49
C PRO A 255 -3.68 -24.66 -6.09
N VAL A 256 -2.51 -24.12 -5.82
CA VAL A 256 -1.81 -24.24 -4.54
C VAL A 256 -1.56 -22.84 -3.98
N TYR A 257 -2.09 -22.59 -2.79
CA TYR A 257 -1.98 -21.27 -2.16
C TYR A 257 -0.54 -20.79 -1.99
N ALA A 258 0.35 -21.66 -1.48
CA ALA A 258 1.74 -21.31 -1.22
C ALA A 258 2.52 -20.94 -2.50
N ASP A 259 2.10 -21.42 -3.66
CA ASP A 259 2.79 -21.13 -4.92
C ASP A 259 2.62 -19.68 -5.37
N MET A 260 1.58 -18.99 -4.89
CA MET A 260 1.38 -17.56 -5.19
C MET A 260 2.49 -16.67 -4.64
N PHE A 261 3.17 -17.10 -3.59
CA PHE A 261 4.20 -16.33 -2.87
C PHE A 261 5.61 -16.84 -3.15
N LYS A 262 5.83 -17.36 -4.35
CA LYS A 262 7.15 -17.76 -4.86
C LYS A 262 7.55 -16.85 -6.02
N ALA A 263 8.80 -16.37 -6.02
CA ALA A 263 9.31 -15.44 -7.03
C ALA A 263 9.17 -15.97 -8.47
N ILE A 264 9.28 -17.29 -8.68
CA ILE A 264 9.09 -17.91 -9.99
C ILE A 264 7.65 -17.76 -10.55
N ASN A 265 6.70 -17.45 -9.71
CA ASN A 265 5.30 -17.25 -10.06
C ASN A 265 4.86 -15.78 -10.05
N ASP A 266 5.78 -14.84 -9.90
CA ASP A 266 5.50 -13.41 -9.98
C ASP A 266 4.77 -13.05 -11.29
N ASN A 267 3.82 -12.13 -11.20
CA ASN A 267 2.97 -11.71 -12.32
C ASN A 267 2.10 -12.81 -12.96
N LYS A 268 1.78 -13.89 -12.20
CA LYS A 268 1.00 -15.00 -12.72
C LYS A 268 -0.43 -15.08 -12.16
N TYR A 269 -0.60 -14.78 -10.87
CA TYR A 269 -1.86 -15.02 -10.16
C TYR A 269 -2.52 -13.73 -9.64
N PHE A 270 -1.75 -12.66 -9.46
CA PHE A 270 -2.25 -11.43 -8.87
C PHE A 270 -2.79 -10.46 -9.94
N VAL A 271 -3.81 -9.70 -9.57
CA VAL A 271 -4.38 -8.65 -10.42
C VAL A 271 -3.45 -7.45 -10.46
N PHE A 272 -2.85 -7.13 -9.31
CA PHE A 272 -1.82 -6.08 -9.20
C PHE A 272 -0.90 -6.35 -8.00
N GLU A 273 0.41 -6.20 -8.22
CA GLU A 273 1.43 -6.49 -7.22
C GLU A 273 2.61 -5.53 -7.32
N VAL A 274 3.28 -5.28 -6.19
CA VAL A 274 4.52 -4.52 -6.14
C VAL A 274 5.65 -5.39 -6.66
N GLN A 275 6.43 -4.87 -7.62
CA GLN A 275 7.52 -5.59 -8.25
C GLN A 275 8.81 -5.42 -7.43
N TYR A 276 9.48 -6.54 -7.16
CA TYR A 276 10.77 -6.57 -6.48
C TYR A 276 11.79 -7.39 -7.26
N VAL A 277 13.05 -7.11 -7.05
CA VAL A 277 14.16 -7.86 -7.63
C VAL A 277 15.31 -7.95 -6.64
N SER A 278 15.84 -9.15 -6.44
CA SER A 278 17.05 -9.42 -5.66
C SER A 278 18.31 -9.20 -6.50
N GLY A 279 19.47 -9.12 -5.87
CA GLY A 279 20.78 -8.95 -6.52
C GLY A 279 21.57 -7.75 -6.03
N GLY A 280 21.27 -7.22 -4.84
CA GLY A 280 22.04 -6.14 -4.24
C GLY A 280 21.79 -4.75 -4.86
N LEU A 281 20.69 -4.60 -5.61
CA LEU A 281 20.33 -3.34 -6.27
C LEU A 281 19.55 -2.40 -5.38
N GLY A 282 19.27 -2.78 -4.13
CA GLY A 282 18.39 -2.04 -3.22
C GLY A 282 16.93 -2.03 -3.68
N LEU A 283 16.53 -3.02 -4.49
CA LEU A 283 15.18 -3.15 -5.06
C LEU A 283 14.41 -4.37 -4.51
N GLY A 284 14.92 -4.98 -3.44
CA GLY A 284 14.30 -6.14 -2.80
C GLY A 284 13.09 -5.80 -1.94
N ASN A 285 12.32 -6.83 -1.60
CA ASN A 285 11.17 -6.76 -0.71
C ASN A 285 11.62 -6.74 0.76
N LEU A 286 11.21 -5.72 1.49
CA LEU A 286 11.53 -5.55 2.92
C LEU A 286 10.61 -6.38 3.82
N ALA A 287 9.37 -6.66 3.36
CA ALA A 287 8.32 -7.26 4.17
C ALA A 287 8.71 -8.56 4.89
N PRO A 288 9.46 -9.52 4.29
CA PRO A 288 9.85 -10.73 5.01
C PRO A 288 10.64 -10.46 6.29
N PHE A 289 11.48 -9.42 6.30
CA PHE A 289 12.28 -9.05 7.44
C PHE A 289 11.54 -8.15 8.44
N ASP A 290 10.66 -7.29 7.94
CA ASP A 290 9.90 -6.38 8.80
C ASP A 290 8.78 -7.11 9.55
N MET A 291 8.17 -8.14 8.93
CA MET A 291 7.04 -8.90 9.49
C MET A 291 7.46 -10.06 10.41
N ALA A 292 8.74 -10.40 10.47
CA ALA A 292 9.27 -11.49 11.29
C ALA A 292 10.27 -10.97 12.32
N PHE A 293 10.47 -11.75 13.39
CA PHE A 293 11.43 -11.40 14.46
C PHE A 293 12.68 -12.26 14.46
N GLN A 294 12.63 -13.48 13.92
CA GLN A 294 13.77 -14.39 13.89
C GLN A 294 13.63 -15.46 12.83
N PHE A 295 14.71 -15.74 12.10
CA PHE A 295 14.79 -16.84 11.15
C PHE A 295 15.77 -17.91 11.62
N PRO A 296 15.45 -19.20 11.43
CA PRO A 296 16.45 -20.26 11.55
C PRO A 296 17.41 -20.21 10.35
N SER A 297 18.64 -20.72 10.55
CA SER A 297 19.71 -20.70 9.57
C SER A 297 19.37 -21.37 8.23
N GLN A 298 18.44 -22.33 8.24
CA GLN A 298 17.97 -23.02 7.03
C GLN A 298 16.97 -22.20 6.18
N TRP A 299 16.44 -21.07 6.69
CA TRP A 299 15.53 -20.22 5.91
C TRP A 299 16.25 -19.05 5.28
N SER A 300 17.19 -18.46 5.99
CA SER A 300 17.96 -17.32 5.52
C SER A 300 19.32 -17.25 6.19
N ALA A 301 20.32 -16.74 5.47
CA ALA A 301 21.62 -16.40 6.05
C ALA A 301 21.59 -15.14 6.93
N PHE A 302 20.54 -14.34 6.83
CA PHE A 302 20.38 -13.06 7.51
C PHE A 302 19.27 -13.13 8.56
N GLN A 303 19.46 -12.45 9.69
CA GLN A 303 18.44 -12.31 10.69
C GLN A 303 17.54 -11.10 10.41
N PRO A 304 16.21 -11.19 10.63
CA PRO A 304 15.32 -10.05 10.51
C PRO A 304 15.71 -8.96 11.50
N SER A 305 15.36 -7.74 11.16
CA SER A 305 15.44 -6.59 12.07
C SER A 305 14.06 -6.14 12.51
N GLY A 306 13.07 -7.01 12.38
CA GLY A 306 11.66 -6.75 12.33
C GLY A 306 11.05 -6.06 13.52
N TYR A 307 9.79 -5.74 13.35
CA TYR A 307 8.99 -5.04 14.36
C TYR A 307 8.55 -5.91 15.53
N ASP A 308 9.01 -7.17 15.59
CA ASP A 308 8.78 -8.11 16.70
C ASP A 308 7.29 -8.29 17.08
N ALA A 309 6.40 -8.32 16.09
CA ALA A 309 5.02 -8.70 16.29
C ALA A 309 4.85 -10.21 16.07
N VAL A 310 4.06 -10.83 16.93
CA VAL A 310 3.66 -12.23 16.82
C VAL A 310 2.29 -12.34 16.16
N VAL A 311 2.01 -13.49 15.58
CA VAL A 311 0.66 -13.80 15.10
C VAL A 311 -0.25 -13.99 16.32
N SER A 312 -1.44 -13.41 16.26
CA SER A 312 -2.42 -13.43 17.35
C SER A 312 -2.73 -14.86 17.81
N PRO A 313 -2.72 -15.14 19.13
CA PRO A 313 -3.11 -16.44 19.67
C PRO A 313 -4.55 -16.85 19.27
N GLN A 314 -5.47 -15.89 19.20
CA GLN A 314 -6.87 -16.13 18.80
C GLN A 314 -6.97 -16.55 17.33
N LEU A 315 -6.24 -15.87 16.44
CA LEU A 315 -6.15 -16.26 15.05
C LEU A 315 -5.57 -17.68 14.93
N MET A 316 -4.48 -17.96 15.63
CA MET A 316 -3.83 -19.27 15.60
C MET A 316 -4.74 -20.39 16.11
N ALA A 317 -5.51 -20.15 17.17
CA ALA A 317 -6.46 -21.13 17.74
C ALA A 317 -7.68 -21.32 16.84
N GLY A 318 -8.19 -20.25 16.22
CA GLY A 318 -9.35 -20.30 15.33
C GLY A 318 -9.05 -20.84 13.92
N TRP A 319 -7.79 -20.88 13.51
CA TRP A 319 -7.40 -21.32 12.17
C TRP A 319 -7.19 -22.84 12.11
N PRO A 320 -7.99 -23.61 11.33
CA PRO A 320 -7.86 -25.04 11.27
C PRO A 320 -6.46 -25.52 10.85
N ASN A 321 -5.92 -26.53 11.52
CA ASN A 321 -4.59 -27.07 11.17
C ASN A 321 -4.57 -27.78 9.81
N LEU A 322 -5.72 -28.22 9.29
CA LEU A 322 -5.85 -28.80 7.95
C LEU A 322 -5.86 -27.73 6.84
N ASP A 323 -6.03 -26.46 7.20
CA ASP A 323 -6.01 -25.37 6.24
C ASP A 323 -4.58 -25.16 5.72
N LYS A 324 -4.38 -25.43 4.42
CA LYS A 324 -3.08 -25.34 3.76
C LYS A 324 -2.51 -23.90 3.75
N ARG A 325 -3.34 -22.89 3.96
CA ARG A 325 -2.92 -21.47 4.03
C ARG A 325 -2.20 -21.17 5.33
N LYS A 326 -2.57 -21.82 6.44
CA LYS A 326 -2.05 -21.54 7.77
C LYS A 326 -0.52 -21.57 7.78
N PHE A 327 0.08 -22.70 7.42
CA PHE A 327 1.53 -22.87 7.47
C PHE A 327 2.29 -22.26 6.27
N ALA A 328 1.56 -21.84 5.22
CA ALA A 328 2.11 -21.01 4.16
C ALA A 328 2.18 -19.52 4.54
N THR A 329 1.38 -19.09 5.51
CA THR A 329 1.27 -17.68 5.95
C THR A 329 2.05 -17.42 7.22
N VAL A 330 1.99 -18.36 8.18
CA VAL A 330 2.56 -18.19 9.52
C VAL A 330 3.45 -19.37 9.88
N ASP A 331 4.47 -19.08 10.67
CA ASP A 331 5.28 -20.12 11.31
C ASP A 331 4.86 -20.25 12.78
N THR A 332 4.84 -21.47 13.29
CA THR A 332 4.42 -21.77 14.67
C THR A 332 5.57 -22.17 15.58
N GLY A 333 6.79 -21.96 15.11
CA GLY A 333 8.04 -22.33 15.78
C GLY A 333 8.90 -23.22 14.92
N TYR A 334 10.19 -23.24 15.23
CA TYR A 334 11.20 -23.99 14.47
C TYR A 334 12.32 -24.52 15.38
N THR A 335 13.11 -25.43 14.84
CA THR A 335 14.45 -25.77 15.37
C THR A 335 15.47 -25.34 14.33
N ASP A 336 16.45 -24.53 14.74
CA ASP A 336 17.55 -24.11 13.88
C ASP A 336 18.47 -25.31 13.55
N ALA A 337 18.68 -25.58 12.27
CA ALA A 337 19.44 -26.74 11.81
C ALA A 337 20.93 -26.66 12.16
N LYS A 338 21.51 -25.48 12.29
CA LYS A 338 22.93 -25.28 12.56
C LYS A 338 23.25 -25.26 14.05
N THR A 339 22.38 -24.61 14.83
CA THR A 339 22.63 -24.36 16.26
C THR A 339 21.83 -25.27 17.19
N GLY A 340 20.77 -25.91 16.69
CA GLY A 340 19.81 -26.67 17.51
C GLY A 340 18.89 -25.79 18.35
N ALA A 341 18.99 -24.45 18.25
CA ALA A 341 18.13 -23.53 18.99
C ALA A 341 16.67 -23.69 18.57
N LYS A 342 15.76 -23.60 19.54
CA LYS A 342 14.32 -23.76 19.32
C LYS A 342 13.59 -22.43 19.58
N SER A 343 12.61 -22.13 18.72
CA SER A 343 11.63 -21.08 18.92
C SER A 343 10.23 -21.70 18.93
N THR A 344 9.35 -21.23 19.81
CA THR A 344 7.93 -21.61 19.87
C THR A 344 7.03 -20.44 19.54
N ARG A 345 7.59 -19.28 19.18
CA ARG A 345 6.84 -18.07 18.85
C ARG A 345 6.27 -18.19 17.42
N SER A 346 5.04 -17.76 17.24
CA SER A 346 4.44 -17.61 15.93
C SER A 346 4.91 -16.31 15.26
N GLN A 347 5.09 -16.34 13.94
CA GLN A 347 5.50 -15.16 13.15
C GLN A 347 4.95 -15.22 11.72
N PHE A 348 4.84 -14.05 11.08
CA PHE A 348 4.41 -13.97 9.68
C PHE A 348 5.57 -14.34 8.76
N THR A 349 5.36 -15.34 7.90
CA THR A 349 6.37 -15.83 6.96
C THR A 349 5.88 -15.95 5.52
N LYS A 350 4.71 -15.38 5.23
CA LYS A 350 4.02 -15.50 3.93
C LYS A 350 4.88 -15.13 2.72
N PHE A 351 5.68 -14.07 2.85
CA PHE A 351 6.50 -13.54 1.76
C PHE A 351 7.95 -14.03 1.81
N LEU A 352 8.26 -14.94 2.74
CA LEU A 352 9.57 -15.58 2.83
C LEU A 352 9.56 -16.89 2.05
N GLU A 353 10.29 -16.96 0.96
CA GLU A 353 10.54 -18.21 0.23
C GLU A 353 11.62 -19.01 0.97
N LYS A 354 11.20 -19.82 1.95
CA LYS A 354 12.07 -20.51 2.91
C LYS A 354 13.08 -21.43 2.22
N GLY A 355 14.38 -21.10 2.33
CA GLY A 355 15.47 -21.94 1.83
C GLY A 355 15.66 -21.99 0.32
N SER A 356 14.80 -21.37 -0.47
CA SER A 356 14.88 -21.42 -1.94
C SER A 356 15.78 -20.35 -2.52
N ILE A 357 15.80 -19.17 -1.91
CA ILE A 357 16.58 -18.01 -2.35
C ILE A 357 17.28 -17.41 -1.15
N VAL A 358 18.59 -17.26 -1.25
CA VAL A 358 19.40 -16.56 -0.26
C VAL A 358 19.62 -15.13 -0.77
N PRO A 359 19.03 -14.12 -0.14
CA PRO A 359 19.22 -12.73 -0.56
C PRO A 359 20.67 -12.27 -0.31
N VAL A 360 21.09 -11.25 -1.04
CA VAL A 360 22.42 -10.63 -0.88
C VAL A 360 22.56 -9.94 0.46
N ASP A 361 21.48 -9.32 0.93
CA ASP A 361 21.37 -8.75 2.27
C ASP A 361 19.96 -9.02 2.84
N ARG A 362 19.72 -8.57 4.08
CA ARG A 362 18.44 -8.80 4.77
C ARG A 362 17.21 -8.18 4.11
N TYR A 363 17.38 -7.23 3.21
CA TYR A 363 16.31 -6.50 2.54
C TYR A 363 16.19 -6.87 1.05
N ASP A 364 16.90 -7.90 0.60
CA ASP A 364 17.03 -8.23 -0.82
C ASP A 364 16.20 -9.45 -1.24
N HIS A 365 14.94 -9.54 -0.74
CA HIS A 365 14.03 -10.62 -1.15
C HIS A 365 13.37 -10.34 -2.50
N PRO A 366 13.29 -11.32 -3.42
CA PRO A 366 12.73 -11.11 -4.76
C PRO A 366 11.21 -11.27 -4.83
N VAL A 367 10.56 -11.83 -3.82
CA VAL A 367 9.12 -12.16 -3.87
C VAL A 367 8.28 -10.89 -3.96
N ASN A 368 7.40 -10.80 -4.96
CA ASN A 368 6.48 -9.70 -5.13
C ASN A 368 5.41 -9.67 -4.02
N TYR A 369 4.83 -8.49 -3.79
CA TYR A 369 3.79 -8.30 -2.78
C TYR A 369 2.46 -7.95 -3.43
N PRO A 370 1.38 -8.72 -3.18
CA PRO A 370 0.07 -8.45 -3.78
C PRO A 370 -0.59 -7.21 -3.15
N LEU A 371 -1.09 -6.32 -3.99
CA LEU A 371 -1.98 -5.22 -3.59
C LEU A 371 -3.44 -5.50 -3.94
N ILE A 372 -3.67 -6.24 -5.03
CA ILE A 372 -4.99 -6.69 -5.46
C ILE A 372 -4.90 -8.14 -5.92
N ARG A 373 -5.60 -9.02 -5.24
CA ARG A 373 -5.71 -10.43 -5.60
C ARG A 373 -7.05 -10.75 -6.24
N TYR A 374 -7.07 -11.78 -7.08
CA TYR A 374 -8.31 -12.25 -7.69
C TYR A 374 -9.29 -12.80 -6.63
N GLU A 375 -8.79 -13.43 -5.58
CA GLU A 375 -9.58 -13.90 -4.45
C GLU A 375 -10.32 -12.76 -3.72
N ASP A 376 -9.70 -11.57 -3.63
CA ASP A 376 -10.38 -10.41 -3.05
C ASP A 376 -11.57 -9.96 -3.92
N VAL A 377 -11.38 -9.95 -5.25
CA VAL A 377 -12.47 -9.68 -6.19
C VAL A 377 -13.61 -10.69 -6.02
N LEU A 378 -13.30 -11.99 -5.93
CA LEU A 378 -14.29 -13.04 -5.75
C LEU A 378 -15.06 -12.92 -4.42
N LEU A 379 -14.35 -12.78 -3.31
CA LEU A 379 -14.96 -12.72 -1.98
C LEU A 379 -15.75 -11.41 -1.79
N SER A 380 -15.27 -10.30 -2.33
CA SER A 380 -16.00 -9.02 -2.35
C SER A 380 -17.27 -9.10 -3.21
N TYR A 381 -17.21 -9.78 -4.34
CA TYR A 381 -18.40 -10.03 -5.16
C TYR A 381 -19.43 -10.90 -4.42
N ALA A 382 -18.98 -11.96 -3.72
CA ALA A 382 -19.85 -12.80 -2.90
C ALA A 382 -20.50 -12.03 -1.75
N GLU A 383 -19.77 -11.07 -1.14
CA GLU A 383 -20.32 -10.16 -0.14
C GLU A 383 -21.49 -9.33 -0.71
N ILE A 384 -21.30 -8.73 -1.88
CA ILE A 384 -22.33 -7.91 -2.53
C ILE A 384 -23.57 -8.75 -2.85
N LEU A 385 -23.38 -9.97 -3.39
CA LEU A 385 -24.49 -10.87 -3.68
C LEU A 385 -25.31 -11.19 -2.42
N ASN A 386 -24.65 -11.39 -1.28
CA ASN A 386 -25.32 -11.61 0.00
C ASN A 386 -26.00 -10.33 0.52
N GLU A 387 -25.38 -9.13 0.30
CA GLU A 387 -26.00 -7.86 0.73
C GLU A 387 -27.30 -7.56 -0.03
N GLU A 388 -27.37 -7.87 -1.30
CA GLU A 388 -28.54 -7.64 -2.15
C GLU A 388 -29.68 -8.65 -1.94
N ALA A 389 -29.41 -9.79 -1.31
CA ALA A 389 -30.38 -10.89 -1.14
C ALA A 389 -30.97 -10.95 0.28
N ALA A 390 -32.14 -11.56 0.43
CA ALA A 390 -32.75 -11.84 1.73
C ALA A 390 -32.05 -12.99 2.48
N ALA A 391 -31.44 -13.92 1.74
CA ALA A 391 -30.63 -15.04 2.26
C ALA A 391 -29.44 -15.26 1.33
N PRO A 392 -28.36 -15.95 1.76
CA PRO A 392 -27.17 -16.16 0.94
C PRO A 392 -27.51 -16.87 -0.37
N PRO A 393 -27.31 -16.26 -1.54
CA PRO A 393 -27.59 -16.91 -2.80
C PRO A 393 -26.58 -18.01 -3.11
N ALA A 394 -27.00 -19.04 -3.86
CA ALA A 394 -26.15 -20.18 -4.20
C ALA A 394 -24.80 -19.79 -4.82
N GLN A 395 -24.79 -18.73 -5.65
CA GLN A 395 -23.56 -18.22 -6.25
C GLN A 395 -22.56 -17.70 -5.20
N ALA A 396 -23.03 -16.96 -4.19
CA ALA A 396 -22.15 -16.47 -3.10
C ALA A 396 -21.56 -17.64 -2.30
N ILE A 397 -22.39 -18.64 -1.96
CA ILE A 397 -21.96 -19.87 -1.27
C ILE A 397 -20.93 -20.63 -2.13
N THR A 398 -21.14 -20.74 -3.43
CA THR A 398 -20.21 -21.41 -4.36
C THR A 398 -18.86 -20.73 -4.38
N ILE A 399 -18.82 -19.39 -4.45
CA ILE A 399 -17.57 -18.61 -4.44
C ILE A 399 -16.81 -18.83 -3.12
N LEU A 400 -17.49 -18.71 -1.99
CA LEU A 400 -16.89 -18.93 -0.67
C LEU A 400 -16.30 -20.35 -0.57
N ASN A 401 -17.04 -21.37 -0.98
CA ASN A 401 -16.61 -22.76 -0.91
C ASN A 401 -15.50 -23.09 -1.92
N ARG A 402 -15.40 -22.38 -3.02
CA ARG A 402 -14.28 -22.50 -3.97
C ARG A 402 -12.94 -22.17 -3.31
N ILE A 403 -12.88 -21.08 -2.53
CA ILE A 403 -11.69 -20.69 -1.75
C ILE A 403 -11.40 -21.73 -0.66
N ARG A 404 -12.40 -22.17 0.08
CA ARG A 404 -12.28 -23.19 1.12
C ARG A 404 -11.78 -24.54 0.59
N THR A 405 -12.30 -24.98 -0.55
CA THR A 405 -11.86 -26.21 -1.22
C THR A 405 -10.39 -26.15 -1.61
N ARG A 406 -9.94 -25.04 -2.20
CA ARG A 406 -8.51 -24.82 -2.50
C ARG A 406 -7.66 -24.86 -1.23
N ALA A 407 -8.14 -24.29 -0.14
CA ALA A 407 -7.48 -24.32 1.17
C ALA A 407 -7.46 -25.71 1.82
N GLY A 408 -8.24 -26.67 1.31
CA GLY A 408 -8.32 -28.03 1.86
C GLY A 408 -9.19 -28.16 3.10
N ILE A 409 -10.12 -27.23 3.32
CA ILE A 409 -11.08 -27.24 4.43
C ILE A 409 -12.50 -27.48 3.93
N ALA A 410 -13.37 -27.95 4.84
CA ALA A 410 -14.75 -28.33 4.50
C ALA A 410 -15.56 -27.16 3.95
N SER A 411 -16.42 -27.46 2.98
CA SER A 411 -17.45 -26.55 2.50
C SER A 411 -18.48 -26.27 3.59
N ILE A 412 -19.08 -25.07 3.55
CA ILE A 412 -20.12 -24.64 4.48
C ILE A 412 -21.31 -24.08 3.72
N THR A 413 -22.48 -24.12 4.35
CA THR A 413 -23.70 -23.54 3.80
C THR A 413 -24.38 -22.69 4.87
N PRO A 414 -23.95 -21.44 5.06
CA PRO A 414 -24.57 -20.52 6.01
C PRO A 414 -26.05 -20.32 5.69
N ALA A 415 -26.92 -20.50 6.70
CA ALA A 415 -28.36 -20.47 6.50
C ALA A 415 -28.94 -19.05 6.42
N THR A 416 -28.26 -18.06 7.02
CA THR A 416 -28.74 -16.68 7.08
C THR A 416 -27.73 -15.71 6.50
N LYS A 417 -28.22 -14.53 6.12
CA LYS A 417 -27.39 -13.42 5.65
C LYS A 417 -26.26 -13.08 6.63
N ASP A 418 -26.57 -12.99 7.92
CA ASP A 418 -25.57 -12.63 8.94
C ASP A 418 -24.58 -13.77 9.20
N ALA A 419 -25.05 -15.03 9.16
CA ALA A 419 -24.13 -16.17 9.26
C ALA A 419 -23.14 -16.21 8.08
N PHE A 420 -23.59 -15.84 6.86
CA PHE A 420 -22.71 -15.73 5.70
C PHE A 420 -21.70 -14.59 5.87
N LYS A 421 -22.11 -13.42 6.37
CA LYS A 421 -21.21 -12.29 6.65
C LYS A 421 -20.07 -12.69 7.58
N LEU A 422 -20.40 -13.35 8.68
CA LEU A 422 -19.40 -13.80 9.65
C LEU A 422 -18.48 -14.89 9.06
N ALA A 423 -19.03 -15.82 8.29
CA ALA A 423 -18.24 -16.83 7.60
C ALA A 423 -17.29 -16.21 6.56
N LEU A 424 -17.76 -15.21 5.83
CA LEU A 424 -16.96 -14.47 4.85
C LEU A 424 -15.87 -13.62 5.53
N GLU A 425 -16.18 -12.94 6.63
CA GLU A 425 -15.22 -12.19 7.44
C GLU A 425 -14.08 -13.10 7.92
N GLN A 426 -14.42 -14.30 8.41
CA GLN A 426 -13.42 -15.28 8.84
C GLN A 426 -12.62 -15.84 7.67
N GLU A 427 -13.25 -16.12 6.53
CA GLU A 427 -12.56 -16.61 5.33
C GLU A 427 -11.57 -15.57 4.79
N ARG A 428 -11.99 -14.30 4.75
CA ARG A 428 -11.12 -13.19 4.35
C ARG A 428 -9.95 -13.02 5.33
N GLN A 429 -10.17 -13.17 6.63
CA GLN A 429 -9.11 -13.10 7.64
C GLN A 429 -8.02 -14.15 7.38
N TRP A 430 -8.38 -15.40 7.10
CA TRP A 430 -7.41 -16.46 6.79
C TRP A 430 -6.75 -16.27 5.42
N GLU A 431 -7.53 -15.90 4.40
CA GLU A 431 -7.05 -15.77 3.04
C GLU A 431 -6.02 -14.64 2.88
N PHE A 432 -6.29 -13.50 3.51
CA PHE A 432 -5.48 -12.28 3.34
C PHE A 432 -4.60 -11.95 4.55
N CYS A 433 -4.48 -12.84 5.50
CA CYS A 433 -3.61 -12.66 6.68
C CYS A 433 -2.20 -12.24 6.23
N GLY A 434 -1.69 -11.13 6.78
CA GLY A 434 -0.40 -10.55 6.44
C GLY A 434 -0.39 -9.62 5.21
N GLU A 435 -1.55 -9.38 4.54
CA GLU A 435 -1.62 -8.55 3.32
C GLU A 435 -2.14 -7.12 3.57
N GLY A 436 -2.35 -6.72 4.82
CA GLY A 436 -2.75 -5.36 5.15
C GLY A 436 -4.22 -5.01 4.88
N LEU A 437 -5.12 -6.00 4.88
CA LEU A 437 -6.54 -5.77 4.59
C LEU A 437 -7.44 -5.81 5.82
N ARG A 438 -7.03 -6.48 6.90
CA ARG A 438 -7.91 -6.82 8.03
C ARG A 438 -8.57 -5.61 8.67
N TRP A 439 -7.81 -4.56 9.00
CA TRP A 439 -8.36 -3.34 9.60
C TRP A 439 -9.39 -2.66 8.70
N HIS A 440 -9.08 -2.54 7.42
CA HIS A 440 -9.98 -1.93 6.45
C HIS A 440 -11.28 -2.71 6.26
N ASP A 441 -11.21 -4.04 6.27
CA ASP A 441 -12.39 -4.89 6.22
C ASP A 441 -13.28 -4.68 7.46
N LEU A 442 -12.69 -4.66 8.64
CA LEU A 442 -13.41 -4.44 9.89
C LEU A 442 -14.04 -3.05 9.97
N VAL A 443 -13.32 -2.00 9.52
CA VAL A 443 -13.87 -0.63 9.51
C VAL A 443 -15.05 -0.52 8.55
N ARG A 444 -14.89 -0.94 7.27
CA ARG A 444 -15.96 -0.79 6.28
C ARG A 444 -17.21 -1.60 6.60
N THR A 445 -17.08 -2.72 7.30
CA THR A 445 -18.22 -3.54 7.75
C THR A 445 -18.81 -3.07 9.08
N GLY A 446 -18.24 -2.03 9.72
CA GLY A 446 -18.68 -1.50 11.01
C GLY A 446 -18.36 -2.40 12.20
N ARG A 447 -17.41 -3.33 12.05
CA ARG A 447 -17.08 -4.35 13.04
C ARG A 447 -15.79 -4.04 13.84
N ALA A 448 -15.01 -3.02 13.44
CA ALA A 448 -13.67 -2.78 13.99
C ALA A 448 -13.68 -2.64 15.52
N ILE A 449 -14.51 -1.76 16.05
CA ILE A 449 -14.57 -1.52 17.51
C ILE A 449 -14.91 -2.80 18.24
N GLN A 450 -15.98 -3.51 17.84
CA GLN A 450 -16.45 -4.71 18.52
C GLN A 450 -15.38 -5.82 18.54
N VAL A 451 -14.74 -6.06 17.39
CA VAL A 451 -13.78 -7.17 17.24
C VAL A 451 -12.49 -6.86 17.98
N VAL A 452 -11.97 -5.63 17.79
CA VAL A 452 -10.65 -5.29 18.33
C VAL A 452 -10.70 -4.95 19.81
N ASP A 453 -11.76 -4.29 20.31
CA ASP A 453 -11.93 -4.05 21.74
C ASP A 453 -12.02 -5.40 22.52
N LYS A 454 -12.74 -6.38 21.97
CA LYS A 454 -12.75 -7.74 22.52
C LYS A 454 -11.36 -8.38 22.47
N PHE A 455 -10.64 -8.26 21.36
CA PHE A 455 -9.28 -8.80 21.18
C PHE A 455 -8.30 -8.23 22.21
N LEU A 456 -8.30 -6.92 22.42
CA LEU A 456 -7.45 -6.26 23.41
C LEU A 456 -7.75 -6.77 24.84
N LYS A 457 -9.03 -6.90 25.19
CA LYS A 457 -9.45 -7.43 26.50
C LYS A 457 -9.04 -8.89 26.69
N ASP A 458 -9.25 -9.73 25.69
CA ASP A 458 -8.89 -11.17 25.74
C ASP A 458 -7.37 -11.38 25.91
N ASN A 459 -6.55 -10.46 25.42
CA ASN A 459 -5.09 -10.50 25.55
C ASN A 459 -4.55 -9.70 26.75
N GLY A 460 -5.42 -9.12 27.56
CA GLY A 460 -5.01 -8.36 28.76
C GLY A 460 -4.24 -7.08 28.41
N ILE A 461 -4.49 -6.48 27.23
CA ILE A 461 -3.84 -5.23 26.81
C ILE A 461 -4.59 -4.05 27.45
N PRO A 462 -4.01 -3.36 28.43
CA PRO A 462 -4.70 -2.30 29.17
C PRO A 462 -4.60 -0.98 28.44
N ILE A 463 -5.59 -0.65 27.59
CA ILE A 463 -5.66 0.69 26.99
C ILE A 463 -6.37 1.73 27.89
N GLY A 464 -6.88 1.30 29.05
CA GLY A 464 -7.51 2.19 30.05
C GLY A 464 -8.90 2.72 29.69
N ARG A 465 -9.44 2.36 28.52
CA ARG A 465 -10.74 2.76 27.99
C ARG A 465 -11.29 1.70 27.04
N SER A 466 -12.53 1.81 26.61
CA SER A 466 -13.03 1.10 25.42
C SER A 466 -12.69 1.88 24.16
N LEU A 467 -12.56 1.15 23.04
CA LEU A 467 -12.42 1.77 21.73
C LEU A 467 -13.72 2.49 21.34
N ASP A 468 -13.59 3.55 20.58
CA ASP A 468 -14.71 4.32 20.03
C ASP A 468 -14.42 4.83 18.61
N ASP A 469 -15.30 5.64 18.03
CA ASP A 469 -15.20 6.07 16.63
C ASP A 469 -13.92 6.85 16.30
N HIS A 470 -13.28 7.51 17.28
CA HIS A 470 -12.02 8.21 17.01
C HIS A 470 -10.87 7.25 16.69
N ASP A 471 -10.92 6.01 17.21
CA ASP A 471 -9.92 4.99 16.96
C ASP A 471 -9.96 4.43 15.54
N LEU A 472 -11.00 4.73 14.77
CA LEU A 472 -11.13 4.28 13.39
C LEU A 472 -10.18 4.99 12.42
N LEU A 473 -9.66 6.14 12.81
CA LEU A 473 -8.69 6.93 12.06
C LEU A 473 -7.37 7.06 12.83
N TYR A 474 -6.30 7.35 12.11
CA TYR A 474 -5.03 7.74 12.71
C TYR A 474 -4.94 9.26 12.88
N PRO A 475 -4.09 9.74 13.80
CA PRO A 475 -3.84 11.18 13.94
C PRO A 475 -3.10 11.73 12.71
N ILE A 476 -3.35 12.99 12.40
CA ILE A 476 -2.55 13.73 11.42
C ILE A 476 -1.11 13.89 11.96
N PRO A 477 -0.07 13.61 11.15
CA PRO A 477 1.32 13.72 11.61
C PRO A 477 1.66 15.11 12.14
N LEU A 478 2.39 15.18 13.25
CA LEU A 478 2.76 16.44 13.89
C LEU A 478 3.50 17.40 12.94
N LYS A 479 4.40 16.87 12.10
CA LYS A 479 5.15 17.71 11.15
C LYS A 479 4.23 18.49 10.21
N GLU A 480 3.13 17.89 9.81
CA GLU A 480 2.14 18.53 8.92
C GLU A 480 1.37 19.65 9.66
N LEU A 481 1.00 19.40 10.91
CA LEU A 481 0.34 20.41 11.74
C LEU A 481 1.25 21.62 12.03
N LEU A 482 2.57 21.39 12.08
CA LEU A 482 3.57 22.44 12.35
C LEU A 482 3.96 23.27 11.10
N ILE A 483 3.58 22.86 9.87
CA ILE A 483 3.81 23.65 8.65
C ILE A 483 3.09 25.02 8.76
N ASN A 484 1.85 25.01 9.27
CA ASN A 484 1.07 26.22 9.54
C ASN A 484 0.28 26.02 10.86
N PRO A 485 0.90 26.31 12.01
CA PRO A 485 0.32 26.01 13.32
C PRO A 485 -1.08 26.61 13.50
N GLY A 486 -2.03 25.76 13.91
CA GLY A 486 -3.42 26.16 14.12
C GLY A 486 -4.30 26.22 12.86
N TYR A 487 -3.72 26.02 11.65
CA TYR A 487 -4.46 26.04 10.41
C TYR A 487 -5.27 24.74 10.18
N TRP A 488 -4.66 23.58 10.45
CA TRP A 488 -5.37 22.32 10.48
C TRP A 488 -5.69 21.92 11.91
N LYS A 489 -6.88 21.37 12.09
CA LYS A 489 -7.25 20.69 13.34
C LYS A 489 -6.82 19.23 13.26
N GLN A 490 -6.42 18.68 14.40
CA GLN A 490 -6.17 17.25 14.54
C GLN A 490 -7.48 16.45 14.35
N ASN A 491 -7.37 15.17 14.06
CA ASN A 491 -8.52 14.27 14.08
C ASN A 491 -9.12 14.21 15.50
N PRO A 492 -10.44 14.07 15.64
CA PRO A 492 -11.09 13.97 16.95
C PRO A 492 -10.44 12.90 17.82
N GLY A 493 -10.33 13.17 19.14
CA GLY A 493 -9.73 12.23 20.10
C GLY A 493 -8.20 12.28 20.20
N TYR A 494 -7.51 12.97 19.28
CA TYR A 494 -6.06 13.17 19.31
C TYR A 494 -5.69 14.60 19.63
N ASN A 495 -4.59 14.79 20.37
CA ASN A 495 -4.07 16.10 20.79
C ASN A 495 -2.88 16.54 19.91
#